data_aaa864586a750f1375a6a5866d59461e
#
_entry.id   aaa864586a750f1375a6a5866d59461e
#
_cell.length_a   1.000
_cell.length_b   1.000
_cell.length_c   1.000
_cell.angle_alpha   90.00
_cell.angle_beta   90.00
_cell.angle_gamma   90.00
#
_symmetry.space_group_name_H-M   'P 1'
#
loop_
_entity.id
_entity.type
_entity.pdbx_description
1 polymer ?
#
loop_
_entity_poly.entity_id
_entity_poly.type
_entity_poly.pdbx_seq_one_letter_code
_entity_poly.pdbx_strand_id
1 'polypeptide(L)'
;MIPEKKHIEKPLITNETNGKIIRNIYIETLDPFGQSVKNEAKKPRNGLERFGNVTHIKTKEFTIRNLLLFKKNSLCDSLLLKESERLIRSQRFVREVLIQPIGIENSKDSIDVKIRVLDSWTLIPTGSLSSNESSFKLTERNILGFGHLISGNIKNRFDTKEKATYAQYSINNIKNTYIRLDLEYAKEYNNDSRRSININRPFYSVIAKNAGGFNFENRLQTEQFPTSAIYIPQVISYDFQEYWYGRSFKVNALTNPERYFNNMILAITYNQKKYGLVPDEILDPTNFFSTEKNWIGMIGFSKQKFYQDKFIFNFNITEDIPYGENISLIIGQQQKNSTTRMYNGINISYGRKFLFGYASGFAEWGSFYNSGITEQTTFKTGFNYFSPLLFWGKWRFRQFVKPTYVWGNNRDDSFKDRLSLLNDDGLPGFDNRLSGVQKWTASFQTQSYIPGSWYGFRFSPYFNMTLGSLADTKALFSSKVYSKFSIGALINNDFLVFNSFQISFSYYPTIPFDGDDITRFNSFENNNLSLYDFQLSKPAYIRYN
;
A
#
# COMPACT_ATOMS: atom_id res chain seq x y z
N MET A 1 -39.06 0.50 9.39
CA MET A 1 -37.59 0.59 9.57
C MET A 1 -37.32 1.31 10.88
N ILE A 2 -36.95 0.58 11.92
CA ILE A 2 -36.56 1.19 13.20
C ILE A 2 -35.07 1.52 13.02
N PRO A 3 -34.66 2.80 13.11
CA PRO A 3 -33.23 3.14 13.06
C PRO A 3 -32.60 2.57 14.32
N GLU A 4 -31.68 1.63 14.14
CA GLU A 4 -30.81 1.16 15.21
C GLU A 4 -30.13 2.40 15.80
N LYS A 5 -30.45 2.72 17.07
CA LYS A 5 -29.80 3.81 17.81
C LYS A 5 -28.30 3.59 17.72
N LYS A 6 -27.61 4.43 16.95
CA LYS A 6 -26.16 4.54 16.99
C LYS A 6 -25.78 4.82 18.45
N HIS A 7 -25.32 3.79 19.16
CA HIS A 7 -24.50 4.01 20.33
C HIS A 7 -23.22 4.69 19.85
N ILE A 8 -23.23 6.01 19.87
CA ILE A 8 -22.00 6.80 19.74
C ILE A 8 -21.27 6.54 21.06
N GLU A 9 -20.39 5.53 21.07
CA GLU A 9 -19.44 5.36 22.16
C GLU A 9 -18.66 6.68 22.25
N LYS A 10 -18.72 7.35 23.40
CA LYS A 10 -17.91 8.56 23.65
C LYS A 10 -16.44 8.20 23.40
N PRO A 11 -15.69 9.04 22.68
CA PRO A 11 -14.29 8.77 22.46
C PRO A 11 -13.56 8.70 23.80
N LEU A 12 -12.87 7.60 24.05
CA LEU A 12 -12.13 7.36 25.33
C LEU A 12 -10.99 8.37 25.50
N ILE A 13 -10.42 8.86 24.41
CA ILE A 13 -9.37 9.88 24.42
C ILE A 13 -10.04 11.24 24.16
N THR A 14 -10.15 12.05 25.20
CA THR A 14 -10.72 13.40 25.18
C THR A 14 -9.64 14.46 25.46
N ASN A 15 -9.94 15.71 25.18
CA ASN A 15 -9.05 16.83 25.52
C ASN A 15 -8.98 17.12 27.03
N GLU A 16 -9.87 16.57 27.84
CA GLU A 16 -9.91 16.74 29.30
C GLU A 16 -8.67 16.16 30.01
N THR A 17 -7.93 15.27 29.36
CA THR A 17 -6.70 14.68 29.86
C THR A 17 -5.45 15.46 29.46
N ASN A 18 -5.57 16.46 28.59
CA ASN A 18 -4.44 17.25 28.10
C ASN A 18 -3.77 18.03 29.25
N GLY A 19 -2.44 18.04 29.22
CA GLY A 19 -1.61 18.75 30.21
C GLY A 19 -1.40 17.99 31.51
N LYS A 20 -2.09 16.87 31.77
CA LYS A 20 -1.82 16.02 32.93
C LYS A 20 -0.55 15.20 32.76
N ILE A 21 0.14 14.89 33.84
CA ILE A 21 1.38 14.08 33.80
C ILE A 21 1.01 12.59 33.67
N ILE A 22 1.61 11.91 32.71
CA ILE A 22 1.48 10.45 32.55
C ILE A 22 2.37 9.77 33.59
N ARG A 23 1.78 9.24 34.66
CA ARG A 23 2.49 8.60 35.76
C ARG A 23 3.00 7.21 35.37
N ASN A 24 2.10 6.34 34.84
CA ASN A 24 2.45 5.00 34.41
C ASN A 24 1.79 4.65 33.07
N ILE A 25 2.42 3.72 32.35
CA ILE A 25 1.92 3.16 31.10
C ILE A 25 1.88 1.65 31.25
N TYR A 26 0.67 1.09 31.29
CA TYR A 26 0.41 -0.34 31.39
C TYR A 26 0.07 -0.88 30.01
N ILE A 27 0.80 -1.89 29.54
CA ILE A 27 0.60 -2.52 28.22
C ILE A 27 0.22 -3.98 28.45
N GLU A 28 -0.94 -4.37 27.92
CA GLU A 28 -1.47 -5.72 27.95
C GLU A 28 -1.64 -6.22 26.52
N THR A 29 -0.89 -7.25 26.12
CA THR A 29 -1.05 -7.94 24.84
C THR A 29 -1.94 -9.16 25.01
N LEU A 30 -2.93 -9.30 24.15
CA LEU A 30 -3.97 -10.31 24.17
C LEU A 30 -3.78 -11.28 23.00
N ASP A 31 -4.06 -12.57 23.22
CA ASP A 31 -4.05 -13.57 22.18
C ASP A 31 -5.19 -13.38 21.18
N PRO A 32 -5.02 -13.81 19.91
CA PRO A 32 -5.97 -13.53 18.82
C PRO A 32 -7.35 -14.17 19.02
N PHE A 33 -7.43 -15.29 19.74
CA PHE A 33 -8.66 -16.09 19.80
C PHE A 33 -9.41 -15.88 21.11
N GLY A 34 -10.69 -15.56 20.99
CA GLY A 34 -11.63 -15.51 22.11
C GLY A 34 -11.43 -14.35 23.11
N GLN A 35 -10.50 -13.42 22.85
CA GLN A 35 -10.25 -12.23 23.70
C GLN A 35 -10.76 -10.94 23.04
N SER A 36 -10.78 -9.83 23.77
CA SER A 36 -11.26 -8.53 23.31
C SER A 36 -10.59 -7.39 24.05
N VAL A 37 -10.22 -6.33 23.33
CA VAL A 37 -9.66 -5.10 23.94
C VAL A 37 -10.69 -4.36 24.80
N LYS A 38 -11.98 -4.48 24.46
CA LYS A 38 -13.09 -3.78 25.13
C LYS A 38 -13.71 -4.57 26.28
N ASN A 39 -13.67 -5.91 26.24
CA ASN A 39 -14.29 -6.79 27.22
C ASN A 39 -13.26 -7.73 27.85
N GLU A 40 -12.86 -7.44 29.06
CA GLU A 40 -11.86 -8.22 29.81
C GLU A 40 -12.39 -9.62 30.23
N ALA A 41 -13.70 -9.79 30.37
CA ALA A 41 -14.31 -11.07 30.75
C ALA A 41 -14.37 -12.07 29.59
N LYS A 42 -14.13 -11.63 28.35
CA LYS A 42 -14.19 -12.49 27.17
C LYS A 42 -12.99 -13.44 27.13
N LYS A 43 -13.26 -14.76 27.07
CA LYS A 43 -12.27 -15.85 27.07
C LYS A 43 -12.50 -16.81 25.89
N PRO A 44 -11.49 -17.61 25.51
CA PRO A 44 -11.63 -18.67 24.51
C PRO A 44 -12.74 -19.65 24.87
N ARG A 45 -13.61 -19.97 23.88
CA ARG A 45 -14.83 -20.76 24.10
C ARG A 45 -14.64 -22.26 23.81
N ASN A 46 -13.72 -22.61 22.93
CA ASN A 46 -13.53 -23.98 22.46
C ASN A 46 -12.06 -24.42 22.45
N GLY A 47 -11.81 -25.70 22.19
CA GLY A 47 -10.47 -26.28 22.18
C GLY A 47 -9.58 -25.71 21.06
N LEU A 48 -10.15 -25.39 19.88
CA LEU A 48 -9.41 -24.82 18.75
C LEU A 48 -8.88 -23.42 19.08
N GLU A 49 -9.71 -22.56 19.69
CA GLU A 49 -9.29 -21.22 20.12
C GLU A 49 -8.16 -21.30 21.18
N ARG A 50 -8.26 -22.25 22.12
CA ARG A 50 -7.22 -22.47 23.14
C ARG A 50 -5.92 -22.98 22.50
N PHE A 51 -6.00 -23.96 21.59
CA PHE A 51 -4.84 -24.47 20.86
C PHE A 51 -4.17 -23.38 20.04
N GLY A 52 -4.95 -22.56 19.33
CA GLY A 52 -4.42 -21.39 18.61
C GLY A 52 -3.66 -20.43 19.52
N ASN A 53 -4.21 -20.12 20.71
CA ASN A 53 -3.53 -19.22 21.65
C ASN A 53 -2.25 -19.82 22.25
N VAL A 54 -2.20 -21.14 22.49
CA VAL A 54 -0.99 -21.82 22.99
C VAL A 54 0.13 -21.81 21.97
N THR A 55 -0.18 -21.93 20.69
CA THR A 55 0.79 -21.92 19.59
C THR A 55 1.12 -20.51 19.08
N HIS A 56 0.38 -19.50 19.53
CA HIS A 56 0.63 -18.10 19.18
C HIS A 56 1.78 -17.50 20.02
N ILE A 57 2.68 -16.77 19.35
CA ILE A 57 3.74 -16.01 20.02
C ILE A 57 3.24 -14.58 20.24
N LYS A 58 2.93 -14.24 21.49
CA LYS A 58 2.46 -12.90 21.86
C LYS A 58 3.45 -11.81 21.51
N THR A 59 2.93 -10.70 21.06
CA THR A 59 3.71 -9.47 20.89
C THR A 59 4.31 -9.04 22.23
N LYS A 60 5.59 -8.79 22.25
CA LYS A 60 6.30 -8.33 23.46
C LYS A 60 5.88 -6.89 23.81
N GLU A 61 5.82 -6.59 25.10
CA GLU A 61 5.45 -5.26 25.59
C GLU A 61 6.33 -4.14 24.99
N PHE A 62 7.66 -4.36 24.92
CA PHE A 62 8.57 -3.36 24.35
C PHE A 62 8.32 -3.11 22.86
N THR A 63 7.80 -4.09 22.10
CA THR A 63 7.43 -3.91 20.69
C THR A 63 6.31 -2.89 20.56
N ILE A 64 5.30 -2.96 21.41
CA ILE A 64 4.23 -1.98 21.47
C ILE A 64 4.73 -0.64 22.03
N ARG A 65 5.54 -0.67 23.07
CA ARG A 65 6.12 0.53 23.70
C ARG A 65 6.96 1.35 22.70
N ASN A 66 7.67 0.69 21.78
CA ASN A 66 8.43 1.33 20.72
C ASN A 66 7.56 2.05 19.67
N LEU A 67 6.24 1.84 19.65
CA LEU A 67 5.30 2.51 18.76
C LEU A 67 4.63 3.73 19.41
N LEU A 68 4.92 4.01 20.69
CA LEU A 68 4.31 5.11 21.41
C LEU A 68 5.03 6.44 21.11
N LEU A 69 4.25 7.50 20.93
CA LEU A 69 4.72 8.87 20.72
C LEU A 69 4.79 9.67 22.03
N PHE A 70 4.41 9.06 23.15
CA PHE A 70 4.44 9.61 24.49
C PHE A 70 5.23 8.71 25.46
N LYS A 71 5.67 9.25 26.58
CA LYS A 71 6.53 8.57 27.54
C LYS A 71 5.99 8.77 28.97
N LYS A 72 6.43 7.91 29.89
CA LYS A 72 6.25 8.12 31.34
C LYS A 72 6.86 9.47 31.73
N ASN A 73 6.22 10.18 32.63
CA ASN A 73 6.57 11.52 33.15
C ASN A 73 6.50 12.64 32.08
N SER A 74 5.87 12.41 30.92
CA SER A 74 5.57 13.47 29.98
C SER A 74 4.15 14.00 30.17
N LEU A 75 3.89 15.20 29.66
CA LEU A 75 2.53 15.74 29.61
C LEU A 75 1.69 14.93 28.62
N CYS A 76 0.46 14.66 29.01
CA CYS A 76 -0.51 14.00 28.14
C CYS A 76 -0.97 14.97 27.07
N ASP A 77 -0.92 14.48 25.82
CA ASP A 77 -1.48 15.14 24.64
C ASP A 77 -2.39 14.12 23.93
N SER A 78 -3.65 14.46 23.80
CA SER A 78 -4.67 13.61 23.17
C SER A 78 -4.33 13.29 21.70
N LEU A 79 -3.62 14.18 21.00
CA LEU A 79 -3.14 13.91 19.64
C LEU A 79 -2.10 12.79 19.64
N LEU A 80 -1.11 12.85 20.56
CA LEU A 80 -0.07 11.82 20.66
C LEU A 80 -0.65 10.45 21.04
N LEU A 81 -1.68 10.42 21.91
CA LEU A 81 -2.40 9.19 22.23
C LEU A 81 -3.12 8.60 21.01
N LYS A 82 -3.88 9.42 20.25
CA LYS A 82 -4.60 8.99 19.05
C LYS A 82 -3.66 8.54 17.95
N GLU A 83 -2.57 9.26 17.72
CA GLU A 83 -1.57 8.88 16.72
C GLU A 83 -0.82 7.60 17.12
N SER A 84 -0.51 7.40 18.40
CA SER A 84 0.06 6.13 18.90
C SER A 84 -0.90 4.97 18.69
N GLU A 85 -2.19 5.16 18.96
CA GLU A 85 -3.22 4.16 18.70
C GLU A 85 -3.30 3.79 17.22
N ARG A 86 -3.27 4.79 16.32
CA ARG A 86 -3.24 4.58 14.86
C ARG A 86 -1.97 3.83 14.42
N LEU A 87 -0.79 4.22 14.93
CA LEU A 87 0.48 3.58 14.61
C LEU A 87 0.55 2.12 15.08
N ILE A 88 -0.01 1.81 16.25
CA ILE A 88 -0.14 0.42 16.72
C ILE A 88 -1.12 -0.34 15.83
N ARG A 89 -2.29 0.23 15.53
CA ARG A 89 -3.31 -0.40 14.67
C ARG A 89 -2.82 -0.64 13.23
N SER A 90 -1.91 0.20 12.71
CA SER A 90 -1.32 0.01 11.39
C SER A 90 -0.35 -1.18 11.30
N GLN A 91 0.05 -1.78 12.44
CA GLN A 91 0.93 -2.95 12.43
C GLN A 91 0.16 -4.19 11.99
N ARG A 92 0.72 -4.95 11.05
CA ARG A 92 0.08 -6.14 10.48
C ARG A 92 -0.13 -7.29 11.47
N PHE A 93 0.57 -7.27 12.61
CA PHE A 93 0.41 -8.24 13.69
C PHE A 93 -0.62 -7.81 14.75
N VAL A 94 -1.18 -6.61 14.64
CA VAL A 94 -2.22 -6.08 15.53
C VAL A 94 -3.58 -6.12 14.83
N ARG A 95 -4.58 -6.69 15.50
CA ARG A 95 -5.97 -6.71 15.04
C ARG A 95 -6.78 -5.54 15.57
N GLU A 96 -6.68 -5.29 16.88
CA GLU A 96 -7.36 -4.19 17.55
C GLU A 96 -6.45 -3.59 18.62
N VAL A 97 -6.60 -2.31 18.87
CA VAL A 97 -5.92 -1.60 19.96
C VAL A 97 -6.89 -0.65 20.63
N LEU A 98 -6.72 -0.50 21.94
CA LEU A 98 -7.45 0.44 22.75
C LEU A 98 -6.46 1.15 23.68
N ILE A 99 -6.36 2.47 23.57
CA ILE A 99 -5.63 3.33 24.50
C ILE A 99 -6.63 4.05 25.38
N GLN A 100 -6.52 3.86 26.68
CA GLN A 100 -7.44 4.41 27.67
C GLN A 100 -6.68 5.17 28.76
N PRO A 101 -6.83 6.50 28.83
CA PRO A 101 -6.38 7.29 29.98
C PRO A 101 -7.24 6.94 31.20
N ILE A 102 -6.60 6.70 32.34
CA ILE A 102 -7.25 6.37 33.62
C ILE A 102 -6.93 7.48 34.61
N GLY A 103 -7.96 8.11 35.15
CA GLY A 103 -7.82 9.04 36.26
C GLY A 103 -7.29 8.33 37.50
N ILE A 104 -6.52 9.04 38.33
CA ILE A 104 -5.98 8.53 39.59
C ILE A 104 -6.81 9.14 40.70
N GLU A 105 -7.33 8.30 41.62
CA GLU A 105 -7.96 8.76 42.85
C GLU A 105 -6.97 9.67 43.59
N ASN A 106 -7.45 10.82 44.05
CA ASN A 106 -6.69 11.83 44.77
C ASN A 106 -5.60 12.59 43.99
N SER A 107 -5.55 12.49 42.65
CA SER A 107 -4.65 13.31 41.83
C SER A 107 -5.41 13.96 40.67
N LYS A 108 -5.46 15.30 40.64
CA LYS A 108 -6.05 16.07 39.56
C LYS A 108 -5.09 16.27 38.36
N ASP A 109 -3.78 16.20 38.62
CA ASP A 109 -2.75 16.60 37.70
C ASP A 109 -2.01 15.41 37.01
N SER A 110 -2.39 14.19 37.38
CA SER A 110 -1.76 12.98 36.86
C SER A 110 -2.79 11.97 36.36
N ILE A 111 -2.36 11.15 35.40
CA ILE A 111 -3.12 10.04 34.85
C ILE A 111 -2.23 8.82 34.66
N ASP A 112 -2.82 7.66 34.66
CA ASP A 112 -2.22 6.44 34.11
C ASP A 112 -2.78 6.17 32.72
N VAL A 113 -2.04 5.48 31.86
CA VAL A 113 -2.49 5.09 30.52
C VAL A 113 -2.47 3.58 30.41
N LYS A 114 -3.63 2.97 30.16
CA LYS A 114 -3.76 1.53 29.85
C LYS A 114 -3.87 1.33 28.35
N ILE A 115 -3.04 0.44 27.84
CA ILE A 115 -2.99 0.07 26.42
C ILE A 115 -3.29 -1.42 26.32
N ARG A 116 -4.37 -1.77 25.63
CA ARG A 116 -4.72 -3.16 25.36
C ARG A 116 -4.61 -3.42 23.86
N VAL A 117 -3.85 -4.43 23.50
CA VAL A 117 -3.59 -4.80 22.11
C VAL A 117 -4.04 -6.23 21.88
N LEU A 118 -4.92 -6.44 20.94
CA LEU A 118 -5.33 -7.78 20.49
C LEU A 118 -4.47 -8.15 19.30
N ASP A 119 -3.64 -9.17 19.48
CA ASP A 119 -2.80 -9.69 18.42
C ASP A 119 -3.64 -10.35 17.30
N SER A 120 -3.03 -10.50 16.17
CA SER A 120 -3.50 -11.34 15.09
C SER A 120 -2.64 -12.60 15.00
N TRP A 121 -3.15 -13.68 14.44
CA TRP A 121 -2.33 -14.83 14.07
C TRP A 121 -1.39 -14.44 12.93
N THR A 122 -0.08 -14.61 13.09
CA THR A 122 0.93 -14.01 12.21
C THR A 122 1.65 -14.98 11.29
N LEU A 123 1.56 -16.29 11.56
CA LEU A 123 2.13 -17.34 10.72
C LEU A 123 1.18 -17.70 9.57
N ILE A 124 1.60 -17.43 8.34
CA ILE A 124 0.76 -17.55 7.13
C ILE A 124 1.43 -18.48 6.13
N PRO A 125 1.02 -19.76 6.05
CA PRO A 125 1.36 -20.62 4.93
C PRO A 125 0.49 -20.27 3.72
N THR A 126 1.11 -20.16 2.55
CA THR A 126 0.42 -20.04 1.27
C THR A 126 1.05 -20.98 0.25
N GLY A 127 0.28 -21.45 -0.70
CA GLY A 127 0.78 -22.33 -1.76
C GLY A 127 -0.10 -22.27 -2.99
N SER A 128 0.49 -22.61 -4.13
CA SER A 128 -0.20 -22.79 -5.39
C SER A 128 0.29 -24.04 -6.09
N LEU A 129 -0.59 -24.67 -6.84
CA LEU A 129 -0.28 -25.83 -7.68
C LEU A 129 -0.99 -25.65 -9.02
N SER A 130 -0.24 -25.76 -10.09
CA SER A 130 -0.74 -25.79 -11.46
C SER A 130 -0.18 -27.02 -12.20
N SER A 131 -0.51 -27.19 -13.47
CA SER A 131 0.02 -28.28 -14.30
C SER A 131 1.54 -28.25 -14.47
N ASN A 132 2.15 -27.08 -14.40
CA ASN A 132 3.56 -26.84 -14.70
C ASN A 132 4.38 -26.24 -13.56
N GLU A 133 3.75 -25.77 -12.46
CA GLU A 133 4.45 -25.14 -11.35
C GLU A 133 3.80 -25.48 -10.00
N SER A 134 4.62 -25.65 -8.96
CA SER A 134 4.21 -25.61 -7.56
C SER A 134 4.93 -24.50 -6.81
N SER A 135 4.25 -23.89 -5.83
CA SER A 135 4.82 -22.86 -4.97
C SER A 135 4.40 -23.10 -3.53
N PHE A 136 5.34 -22.92 -2.61
CA PHE A 136 5.08 -22.92 -1.16
C PHE A 136 5.79 -21.73 -0.52
N LYS A 137 5.00 -20.86 0.12
CA LYS A 137 5.48 -19.67 0.83
C LYS A 137 5.06 -19.74 2.29
N LEU A 138 5.98 -19.46 3.18
CA LEU A 138 5.74 -19.29 4.61
C LEU A 138 6.10 -17.86 5.01
N THR A 139 5.20 -17.17 5.69
CA THR A 139 5.43 -15.82 6.19
C THR A 139 5.08 -15.76 7.67
N GLU A 140 6.02 -15.30 8.51
CA GLU A 140 5.77 -14.92 9.90
C GLU A 140 5.94 -13.41 10.04
N ARG A 141 4.92 -12.72 10.57
CA ARG A 141 4.88 -11.24 10.64
C ARG A 141 5.25 -10.67 12.01
N ASN A 142 5.50 -11.54 12.97
CA ASN A 142 5.81 -11.15 14.36
C ASN A 142 6.78 -12.12 15.02
N ILE A 143 7.87 -12.44 14.32
CA ILE A 143 8.83 -13.43 14.82
C ILE A 143 9.25 -13.12 16.26
N LEU A 144 9.15 -14.12 17.14
CA LEU A 144 9.45 -14.03 18.57
C LEU A 144 8.73 -12.90 19.33
N GLY A 145 7.67 -12.32 18.76
CA GLY A 145 6.94 -11.20 19.33
C GLY A 145 7.59 -9.83 19.12
N PHE A 146 8.58 -9.72 18.26
CA PHE A 146 9.35 -8.48 18.01
C PHE A 146 8.74 -7.58 16.93
N GLY A 147 7.65 -8.00 16.28
CA GLY A 147 7.06 -7.28 15.16
C GLY A 147 7.91 -7.33 13.88
N HIS A 148 8.88 -8.24 13.80
CA HIS A 148 9.69 -8.44 12.61
C HIS A 148 9.02 -9.44 11.68
N LEU A 149 9.19 -9.25 10.38
CA LEU A 149 8.71 -10.15 9.35
C LEU A 149 9.84 -11.00 8.80
N ILE A 150 9.59 -12.30 8.68
CA ILE A 150 10.39 -13.21 7.87
C ILE A 150 9.48 -13.93 6.88
N SER A 151 9.92 -14.05 5.63
CA SER A 151 9.17 -14.76 4.59
C SER A 151 10.12 -15.56 3.72
N GLY A 152 9.76 -16.79 3.42
CA GLY A 152 10.44 -17.64 2.45
C GLY A 152 9.44 -18.21 1.44
N ASN A 153 9.84 -18.30 0.17
CA ASN A 153 9.07 -18.95 -0.89
C ASN A 153 9.98 -19.86 -1.71
N ILE A 154 9.48 -21.04 -2.02
CA ILE A 154 10.12 -21.98 -2.94
C ILE A 154 9.13 -22.31 -4.03
N LYS A 155 9.53 -22.16 -5.29
CA LYS A 155 8.77 -22.55 -6.46
C LYS A 155 9.52 -23.62 -7.24
N ASN A 156 8.80 -24.56 -7.81
CA ASN A 156 9.36 -25.61 -8.66
C ASN A 156 8.59 -25.64 -9.98
N ARG A 157 9.29 -25.53 -11.08
CA ARG A 157 8.74 -25.72 -12.42
C ARG A 157 8.95 -27.16 -12.84
N PHE A 158 7.89 -27.84 -13.32
CA PHE A 158 7.94 -29.29 -13.55
C PHE A 158 8.55 -29.64 -14.91
N ASP A 159 8.32 -28.81 -15.91
CA ASP A 159 8.79 -28.99 -17.29
C ASP A 159 10.33 -28.83 -17.40
N THR A 160 10.86 -27.73 -16.86
CA THR A 160 12.30 -27.40 -16.91
C THR A 160 13.07 -27.89 -15.69
N LYS A 161 12.40 -28.38 -14.62
CA LYS A 161 12.96 -28.75 -13.32
C LYS A 161 13.71 -27.60 -12.62
N GLU A 162 13.48 -26.37 -13.06
CA GLU A 162 14.05 -25.18 -12.43
C GLU A 162 13.39 -24.90 -11.08
N LYS A 163 14.19 -24.30 -10.18
CA LYS A 163 13.71 -23.85 -8.87
C LYS A 163 13.92 -22.37 -8.73
N ALA A 164 12.91 -21.69 -8.16
CA ALA A 164 13.02 -20.32 -7.73
C ALA A 164 12.88 -20.23 -6.21
N THR A 165 13.66 -19.34 -5.60
CA THR A 165 13.65 -19.11 -4.15
C THR A 165 13.56 -17.63 -3.84
N TYR A 166 12.82 -17.29 -2.79
CA TYR A 166 12.70 -15.94 -2.28
C TYR A 166 12.82 -15.95 -0.77
N ALA A 167 13.56 -15.01 -0.22
CA ALA A 167 13.69 -14.77 1.20
C ALA A 167 13.58 -13.26 1.50
N GLN A 168 12.86 -12.92 2.54
CA GLN A 168 12.70 -11.55 3.03
C GLN A 168 12.82 -11.51 4.54
N TYR A 169 13.50 -10.49 5.05
CA TYR A 169 13.48 -10.12 6.46
C TYR A 169 13.20 -8.62 6.59
N SER A 170 12.25 -8.25 7.44
CA SER A 170 11.90 -6.84 7.64
C SER A 170 11.74 -6.50 9.12
N ILE A 171 12.28 -5.34 9.50
CA ILE A 171 12.06 -4.69 10.80
C ILE A 171 11.29 -3.40 10.54
N ASN A 172 10.06 -3.30 11.03
CA ASN A 172 9.22 -2.12 10.76
C ASN A 172 9.57 -0.89 11.60
N ASN A 173 10.21 -1.09 12.76
CA ASN A 173 10.57 0.01 13.65
C ASN A 173 11.74 -0.40 14.56
N ILE A 174 12.89 0.17 14.33
CA ILE A 174 14.09 -0.08 15.15
C ILE A 174 14.05 0.82 16.39
N LYS A 175 13.77 0.25 17.57
CA LYS A 175 13.86 0.93 18.88
C LYS A 175 13.20 2.33 18.94
N ASN A 176 11.96 2.46 18.48
CA ASN A 176 11.21 3.74 18.48
C ASN A 176 11.85 4.87 17.61
N THR A 177 12.64 4.51 16.61
CA THR A 177 13.17 5.48 15.64
C THR A 177 12.26 5.64 14.43
N TYR A 178 11.33 4.70 14.25
CA TYR A 178 10.50 4.53 13.05
C TYR A 178 11.34 4.27 11.79
N ILE A 179 12.59 3.84 11.96
CA ILE A 179 13.44 3.34 10.88
C ILE A 179 13.00 1.92 10.58
N ARG A 180 12.69 1.67 9.33
CA ARG A 180 12.41 0.36 8.76
C ARG A 180 13.64 -0.17 8.05
N LEU A 181 13.93 -1.46 8.21
CA LEU A 181 14.91 -2.21 7.44
C LEU A 181 14.18 -3.30 6.65
N ASP A 182 14.45 -3.40 5.36
CA ASP A 182 14.03 -4.52 4.53
C ASP A 182 15.25 -5.13 3.84
N LEU A 183 15.40 -6.44 3.97
CA LEU A 183 16.40 -7.26 3.28
C LEU A 183 15.66 -8.26 2.41
N GLU A 184 16.00 -8.31 1.12
CA GLU A 184 15.40 -9.25 0.17
C GLU A 184 16.46 -9.97 -0.66
N TYR A 185 16.22 -11.25 -0.89
CA TYR A 185 16.96 -12.09 -1.80
C TYR A 185 15.98 -12.90 -2.64
N ALA A 186 16.14 -12.88 -3.94
CA ALA A 186 15.40 -13.74 -4.85
C ALA A 186 16.36 -14.38 -5.85
N LYS A 187 16.15 -15.65 -6.14
CA LYS A 187 16.67 -16.35 -7.28
C LYS A 187 15.47 -16.92 -8.03
N GLU A 188 15.20 -16.37 -9.18
CA GLU A 188 14.06 -16.76 -10.03
C GLU A 188 14.52 -17.76 -11.10
N TYR A 189 13.61 -18.18 -11.98
CA TYR A 189 13.92 -18.99 -13.15
C TYR A 189 14.87 -18.23 -14.10
N ASN A 190 15.45 -18.92 -15.07
CA ASN A 190 16.40 -18.36 -16.04
C ASN A 190 17.65 -17.71 -15.40
N ASN A 191 18.01 -18.10 -14.19
CA ASN A 191 19.07 -17.50 -13.38
C ASN A 191 18.83 -16.03 -12.99
N ASP A 192 17.64 -15.50 -13.16
CA ASP A 192 17.28 -14.17 -12.71
C ASP A 192 17.50 -14.06 -11.19
N SER A 193 18.02 -12.94 -10.75
CA SER A 193 18.30 -12.73 -9.33
C SER A 193 18.06 -11.29 -8.89
N ARG A 194 17.69 -11.13 -7.64
CA ARG A 194 17.54 -9.83 -6.99
C ARG A 194 18.08 -9.89 -5.58
N ARG A 195 18.86 -8.87 -5.22
CA ARG A 195 19.33 -8.63 -3.85
C ARG A 195 19.07 -7.18 -3.52
N SER A 196 18.43 -6.92 -2.39
CA SER A 196 18.19 -5.52 -1.99
C SER A 196 18.30 -5.31 -0.49
N ILE A 197 18.75 -4.12 -0.14
CA ILE A 197 18.79 -3.58 1.22
C ILE A 197 18.12 -2.22 1.17
N ASN A 198 17.02 -2.06 1.91
CA ASN A 198 16.30 -0.79 2.02
C ASN A 198 16.23 -0.39 3.50
N ILE A 199 16.77 0.77 3.82
CA ILE A 199 16.62 1.41 5.14
C ILE A 199 15.88 2.71 4.93
N ASN A 200 14.72 2.83 5.55
CA ASN A 200 13.82 3.95 5.31
C ASN A 200 13.14 4.41 6.60
N ARG A 201 13.18 5.69 6.87
CA ARG A 201 12.37 6.36 7.88
C ARG A 201 11.39 7.30 7.18
N PRO A 202 10.12 6.89 7.00
CA PRO A 202 9.13 7.75 6.36
C PRO A 202 8.71 8.90 7.29
N PHE A 203 7.91 9.83 6.77
CA PHE A 203 7.09 10.69 7.62
C PHE A 203 5.96 9.84 8.23
N TYR A 204 6.27 9.02 9.24
CA TYR A 204 5.39 8.00 9.83
C TYR A 204 4.14 8.57 10.51
N SER A 205 4.13 9.85 10.80
CA SER A 205 3.04 10.60 11.42
C SER A 205 3.10 12.06 11.01
N VAL A 206 2.00 12.75 11.13
CA VAL A 206 1.90 14.20 10.89
C VAL A 206 2.84 15.04 11.78
N ILE A 207 3.34 14.48 12.88
CA ILE A 207 4.30 15.12 13.76
C ILE A 207 5.75 14.81 13.43
N ALA A 208 6.03 13.92 12.49
CA ALA A 208 7.39 13.56 12.10
C ALA A 208 8.09 14.76 11.45
N LYS A 209 9.23 15.16 12.01
CA LYS A 209 10.01 16.33 11.53
C LYS A 209 10.97 15.96 10.41
N ASN A 210 11.59 14.79 10.49
CA ASN A 210 12.61 14.34 9.55
C ASN A 210 12.21 12.98 8.99
N ALA A 211 12.55 12.76 7.74
CA ALA A 211 12.42 11.50 7.03
C ALA A 211 13.64 11.30 6.14
N GLY A 212 13.93 10.08 5.73
CA GLY A 212 15.07 9.81 4.88
C GLY A 212 15.36 8.32 4.78
N GLY A 213 16.25 7.96 3.89
CA GLY A 213 16.61 6.54 3.73
C GLY A 213 17.58 6.32 2.60
N PHE A 214 17.94 5.06 2.44
CA PHE A 214 18.72 4.60 1.31
C PHE A 214 18.24 3.22 0.86
N ASN A 215 18.39 2.96 -0.43
CA ASN A 215 18.08 1.70 -1.06
C ASN A 215 19.24 1.27 -1.97
N PHE A 216 19.64 0.01 -1.84
CA PHE A 216 20.57 -0.64 -2.76
C PHE A 216 19.89 -1.88 -3.33
N GLU A 217 19.92 -2.01 -4.65
CA GLU A 217 19.42 -3.20 -5.36
C GLU A 217 20.43 -3.61 -6.42
N ASN A 218 20.78 -4.91 -6.43
CA ASN A 218 21.47 -5.57 -7.54
C ASN A 218 20.48 -6.51 -8.20
N ARG A 219 20.33 -6.41 -9.52
CA ARG A 219 19.37 -7.18 -10.28
C ARG A 219 19.97 -7.75 -11.57
N LEU A 220 19.67 -9.02 -11.81
CA LEU A 220 19.80 -9.71 -13.06
C LEU A 220 18.43 -10.21 -13.47
N GLN A 221 17.96 -9.89 -14.66
CA GLN A 221 16.62 -10.27 -15.12
C GLN A 221 16.59 -10.51 -16.62
N THR A 222 15.77 -11.49 -17.02
CA THR A 222 15.46 -11.77 -18.42
C THR A 222 14.19 -11.04 -18.80
N GLU A 223 14.30 -10.03 -19.67
CA GLU A 223 13.18 -9.26 -20.20
C GLU A 223 12.75 -9.80 -21.55
N GLN A 224 11.44 -9.89 -21.76
CA GLN A 224 10.83 -10.31 -23.02
C GLN A 224 10.56 -9.08 -23.89
N PHE A 225 11.38 -8.88 -24.91
CA PHE A 225 11.22 -7.77 -25.84
C PHE A 225 10.17 -8.11 -26.89
N PRO A 226 9.07 -7.37 -26.97
CA PRO A 226 8.03 -7.62 -27.96
C PRO A 226 8.50 -7.19 -29.35
N THR A 227 8.39 -8.09 -30.31
CA THR A 227 8.51 -7.78 -31.76
C THR A 227 7.15 -7.96 -32.41
N SER A 228 7.04 -7.70 -33.70
CA SER A 228 5.79 -7.89 -34.46
C SER A 228 5.25 -9.33 -34.43
N ALA A 229 6.14 -10.32 -34.29
CA ALA A 229 5.78 -11.74 -34.37
C ALA A 229 5.99 -12.51 -33.06
N ILE A 230 7.08 -12.26 -32.34
CA ILE A 230 7.53 -13.07 -31.20
C ILE A 230 8.10 -12.18 -30.09
N TYR A 231 8.30 -12.77 -28.92
CA TYR A 231 9.08 -12.17 -27.86
C TYR A 231 10.52 -12.67 -27.91
N ILE A 232 11.49 -11.75 -27.82
CA ILE A 232 12.91 -12.06 -27.80
C ILE A 232 13.43 -11.84 -26.37
N PRO A 233 13.91 -12.88 -25.68
CA PRO A 233 14.46 -12.73 -24.34
C PRO A 233 15.82 -12.02 -24.38
N GLN A 234 15.99 -11.00 -23.53
CA GLN A 234 17.24 -10.27 -23.34
C GLN A 234 17.60 -10.25 -21.87
N VAL A 235 18.87 -10.53 -21.56
CA VAL A 235 19.36 -10.49 -20.18
C VAL A 235 19.85 -9.08 -19.86
N ILE A 236 19.28 -8.51 -18.80
CA ILE A 236 19.61 -7.17 -18.33
C ILE A 236 20.10 -7.25 -16.91
N SER A 237 21.17 -6.56 -16.60
CA SER A 237 21.62 -6.41 -15.22
C SER A 237 21.84 -4.95 -14.85
N TYR A 238 21.59 -4.62 -13.58
CA TYR A 238 21.87 -3.30 -13.06
C TYR A 238 22.11 -3.29 -11.56
N ASP A 239 22.87 -2.29 -11.16
CA ASP A 239 23.00 -1.84 -9.78
C ASP A 239 22.20 -0.54 -9.60
N PHE A 240 21.32 -0.51 -8.62
CA PHE A 240 20.55 0.66 -8.25
C PHE A 240 20.92 1.13 -6.85
N GLN A 241 21.14 2.41 -6.70
CA GLN A 241 21.33 3.05 -5.41
C GLN A 241 20.49 4.32 -5.31
N GLU A 242 19.91 4.56 -4.14
CA GLU A 242 19.09 5.71 -3.87
C GLU A 242 19.33 6.22 -2.45
N TYR A 243 19.43 7.53 -2.31
CA TYR A 243 19.55 8.24 -1.04
C TYR A 243 18.54 9.38 -1.04
N TRP A 244 17.83 9.55 0.06
CA TRP A 244 16.92 10.66 0.17
C TRP A 244 16.86 11.21 1.59
N TYR A 245 16.51 12.49 1.70
CA TYR A 245 16.26 13.16 2.95
C TYR A 245 15.12 14.17 2.78
N GLY A 246 14.27 14.29 3.81
CA GLY A 246 13.19 15.26 3.84
C GLY A 246 12.96 15.82 5.23
N ARG A 247 12.54 17.07 5.28
CA ARG A 247 12.21 17.79 6.51
C ARG A 247 10.83 18.43 6.41
N SER A 248 10.04 18.22 7.47
CA SER A 248 8.70 18.76 7.62
C SER A 248 8.71 19.94 8.60
N PHE A 249 8.07 21.04 8.20
CA PHE A 249 7.88 22.25 8.97
C PHE A 249 6.39 22.46 9.23
N LYS A 250 6.03 22.78 10.47
CA LYS A 250 4.66 23.12 10.83
C LYS A 250 4.29 24.51 10.33
N VAL A 251 3.20 24.63 9.59
CA VAL A 251 2.70 25.93 9.09
C VAL A 251 1.58 26.39 10.02
N ASN A 252 1.74 27.59 10.60
CA ASN A 252 0.74 28.27 11.46
C ASN A 252 0.29 27.50 12.72
N ALA A 253 1.22 26.85 13.43
CA ALA A 253 0.94 26.05 14.62
C ALA A 253 0.48 26.85 15.86
N LEU A 254 0.65 28.18 15.87
CA LEU A 254 0.58 28.99 17.10
C LEU A 254 -0.83 29.35 17.59
N THR A 255 -1.87 29.22 16.80
CA THR A 255 -3.20 29.77 17.13
C THR A 255 -4.39 28.81 17.04
N ASN A 256 -4.23 27.59 16.51
CA ASN A 256 -5.36 26.65 16.34
C ASN A 256 -4.90 25.18 16.41
N PRO A 257 -5.45 24.34 17.32
CA PRO A 257 -5.12 22.92 17.44
C PRO A 257 -5.31 22.11 16.15
N GLU A 258 -6.26 22.48 15.29
CA GLU A 258 -6.45 21.81 14.00
C GLU A 258 -5.30 22.03 13.01
N ARG A 259 -4.44 23.01 13.24
CA ARG A 259 -3.29 23.36 12.38
C ARG A 259 -2.08 22.45 12.56
N TYR A 260 -2.05 21.58 13.57
CA TYR A 260 -1.00 20.54 13.72
C TYR A 260 -0.87 19.62 12.51
N PHE A 261 -1.89 19.56 11.66
CA PHE A 261 -1.92 18.69 10.48
C PHE A 261 -1.37 19.36 9.22
N ASN A 262 -1.09 20.66 9.25
CA ASN A 262 -0.56 21.40 8.10
C ASN A 262 0.98 21.37 8.11
N ASN A 263 1.55 20.69 7.14
CA ASN A 263 2.99 20.52 7.01
C ASN A 263 3.49 21.08 5.67
N MET A 264 4.55 21.88 5.70
CA MET A 264 5.38 22.15 4.54
C MET A 264 6.55 21.16 4.56
N ILE A 265 6.79 20.49 3.45
CA ILE A 265 7.84 19.47 3.33
C ILE A 265 8.82 19.90 2.25
N LEU A 266 10.10 19.86 2.60
CA LEU A 266 11.22 19.99 1.67
C LEU A 266 11.93 18.63 1.65
N ALA A 267 12.20 18.11 0.46
CA ALA A 267 12.89 16.82 0.34
C ALA A 267 13.76 16.78 -0.91
N ILE A 268 14.82 15.99 -0.85
CA ILE A 268 15.75 15.75 -1.94
C ILE A 268 16.03 14.25 -2.05
N THR A 269 16.15 13.76 -3.28
CA THR A 269 16.56 12.39 -3.61
C THR A 269 17.71 12.46 -4.60
N TYR A 270 18.73 11.64 -4.38
CA TYR A 270 19.69 11.23 -5.40
C TYR A 270 19.51 9.76 -5.68
N ASN A 271 19.44 9.37 -6.94
CA ASN A 271 19.53 7.96 -7.32
C ASN A 271 20.39 7.76 -8.55
N GLN A 272 20.96 6.55 -8.66
CA GLN A 272 21.74 6.12 -9.79
C GLN A 272 21.34 4.68 -10.13
N LYS A 273 21.12 4.43 -11.42
CA LYS A 273 20.92 3.09 -11.98
C LYS A 273 22.02 2.84 -13.00
N LYS A 274 22.94 1.95 -12.64
CA LYS A 274 24.09 1.58 -13.47
C LYS A 274 23.83 0.23 -14.11
N TYR A 275 23.73 0.19 -15.43
CA TYR A 275 23.56 -1.03 -16.17
C TYR A 275 24.89 -1.72 -16.39
N GLY A 276 24.91 -3.06 -16.21
CA GLY A 276 26.05 -3.94 -16.51
C GLY A 276 25.84 -4.69 -17.83
N LEU A 277 24.65 -5.34 -17.95
CA LEU A 277 24.20 -5.96 -19.19
C LEU A 277 23.03 -5.15 -19.74
N VAL A 278 23.03 -4.90 -21.02
CA VAL A 278 22.01 -4.16 -21.76
C VAL A 278 21.51 -5.01 -22.94
N PRO A 279 20.31 -4.73 -23.48
CA PRO A 279 19.81 -5.42 -24.66
C PRO A 279 20.67 -5.17 -25.90
N ASP A 280 20.46 -5.97 -26.96
CA ASP A 280 21.04 -5.72 -28.28
C ASP A 280 20.57 -4.37 -28.81
N GLU A 281 21.46 -3.64 -29.53
CA GLU A 281 21.18 -2.31 -30.11
C GLU A 281 19.95 -2.30 -31.03
N ILE A 282 19.70 -3.42 -31.74
CA ILE A 282 18.53 -3.56 -32.60
C ILE A 282 17.22 -3.52 -31.81
N LEU A 283 17.24 -4.00 -30.57
CA LEU A 283 16.07 -4.06 -29.69
C LEU A 283 15.95 -2.83 -28.75
N ASP A 284 17.03 -2.07 -28.63
CA ASP A 284 17.08 -0.82 -27.83
C ASP A 284 17.76 0.32 -28.60
N PRO A 285 17.23 0.72 -29.77
CA PRO A 285 17.87 1.71 -30.64
C PRO A 285 17.97 3.11 -30.02
N THR A 286 17.17 3.40 -29.01
CA THR A 286 17.19 4.68 -28.27
C THR A 286 18.12 4.67 -27.06
N ASN A 287 18.81 3.56 -26.80
CA ASN A 287 19.60 3.33 -25.57
C ASN A 287 18.80 3.63 -24.30
N PHE A 288 17.55 3.17 -24.26
CA PHE A 288 16.69 3.34 -23.10
C PHE A 288 17.29 2.69 -21.84
N PHE A 289 17.97 1.54 -22.00
CA PHE A 289 18.63 0.80 -20.93
C PHE A 289 20.07 1.29 -20.69
N SER A 290 20.26 2.60 -20.56
CA SER A 290 21.55 3.22 -20.29
C SER A 290 21.66 3.70 -18.85
N THR A 291 22.89 3.84 -18.37
CA THR A 291 23.19 4.35 -17.03
C THR A 291 22.61 5.74 -16.82
N GLU A 292 21.90 5.93 -15.73
CA GLU A 292 21.26 7.19 -15.38
C GLU A 292 21.56 7.62 -13.95
N LYS A 293 21.68 8.94 -13.74
CA LYS A 293 21.83 9.60 -12.46
C LYS A 293 20.78 10.68 -12.34
N ASN A 294 20.08 10.72 -11.21
CA ASN A 294 18.97 11.64 -10.98
C ASN A 294 19.14 12.39 -9.68
N TRP A 295 18.99 13.71 -9.71
CA TRP A 295 18.79 14.59 -8.58
C TRP A 295 17.37 15.12 -8.61
N ILE A 296 16.60 14.95 -7.55
CA ILE A 296 15.18 15.30 -7.53
C ILE A 296 14.90 16.04 -6.23
N GLY A 297 14.48 17.30 -6.32
CA GLY A 297 14.02 18.13 -5.22
C GLY A 297 12.49 18.22 -5.20
N MET A 298 11.91 18.38 -4.03
CA MET A 298 10.48 18.61 -3.86
C MET A 298 10.22 19.64 -2.76
N ILE A 299 9.29 20.55 -3.04
CA ILE A 299 8.62 21.38 -2.04
C ILE A 299 7.12 21.08 -2.11
N GLY A 300 6.49 20.88 -0.96
CA GLY A 300 5.06 20.61 -0.95
C GLY A 300 4.38 20.95 0.36
N PHE A 301 3.06 21.11 0.28
CA PHE A 301 2.17 21.27 1.42
C PHE A 301 1.27 20.03 1.53
N SER A 302 1.15 19.53 2.75
CA SER A 302 0.34 18.35 3.05
C SER A 302 -0.47 18.57 4.31
N LYS A 303 -1.75 18.22 4.22
CA LYS A 303 -2.66 18.15 5.37
C LYS A 303 -3.32 16.79 5.34
N GLN A 304 -2.94 15.92 6.27
CA GLN A 304 -3.50 14.58 6.37
C GLN A 304 -4.18 14.41 7.72
N LYS A 305 -5.40 13.89 7.68
CA LYS A 305 -6.18 13.46 8.83
C LYS A 305 -6.71 12.06 8.57
N PHE A 306 -7.18 11.39 9.62
CA PHE A 306 -7.81 10.08 9.54
C PHE A 306 -9.17 10.09 10.22
N TYR A 307 -10.13 9.36 9.65
CA TYR A 307 -11.34 8.97 10.33
C TYR A 307 -11.45 7.45 10.37
N GLN A 308 -12.09 6.94 11.38
CA GLN A 308 -12.29 5.51 11.53
C GLN A 308 -13.59 5.08 10.86
N ASP A 309 -13.53 3.99 10.11
CA ASP A 309 -14.69 3.32 9.54
C ASP A 309 -14.48 1.80 9.56
N LYS A 310 -15.49 1.04 9.16
CA LYS A 310 -15.47 -0.43 9.11
C LYS A 310 -16.07 -0.90 7.79
N PHE A 311 -15.78 -2.15 7.41
CA PHE A 311 -16.31 -2.74 6.19
C PHE A 311 -15.88 -1.96 4.93
N ILE A 312 -14.60 -1.64 4.82
CA ILE A 312 -14.03 -1.06 3.60
C ILE A 312 -13.21 -2.12 2.89
N PHE A 313 -12.07 -2.50 3.45
CA PHE A 313 -11.23 -3.57 2.92
C PHE A 313 -11.36 -4.86 3.74
N ASN A 314 -11.67 -4.73 5.04
CA ASN A 314 -11.77 -5.85 5.96
C ASN A 314 -13.17 -5.95 6.58
N PHE A 315 -13.53 -7.16 6.98
CA PHE A 315 -14.82 -7.43 7.61
C PHE A 315 -14.82 -6.98 9.06
N ASN A 316 -15.58 -5.90 9.38
CA ASN A 316 -15.82 -5.39 10.74
C ASN A 316 -14.56 -5.03 11.56
N ILE A 317 -13.43 -4.86 10.93
CA ILE A 317 -12.21 -4.33 11.55
C ILE A 317 -12.24 -2.80 11.43
N THR A 318 -11.73 -2.10 12.45
CA THR A 318 -11.59 -0.64 12.40
C THR A 318 -10.44 -0.27 11.46
N GLU A 319 -10.73 0.54 10.46
CA GLU A 319 -9.80 1.01 9.43
C GLU A 319 -9.66 2.53 9.52
N ASP A 320 -8.42 3.02 9.52
CA ASP A 320 -8.11 4.44 9.51
C ASP A 320 -8.08 4.94 8.06
N ILE A 321 -9.09 5.71 7.68
CA ILE A 321 -9.24 6.21 6.31
C ILE A 321 -8.62 7.59 6.20
N PRO A 322 -7.58 7.75 5.37
CA PRO A 322 -6.93 9.04 5.17
C PRO A 322 -7.85 10.01 4.43
N TYR A 323 -7.84 11.25 4.83
CA TYR A 323 -8.46 12.36 4.10
C TYR A 323 -7.63 13.61 4.28
N GLY A 324 -7.71 14.51 3.31
CA GLY A 324 -6.93 15.75 3.35
C GLY A 324 -6.62 16.29 1.96
N GLU A 325 -5.51 16.97 1.89
CA GLU A 325 -5.05 17.63 0.68
C GLU A 325 -3.52 17.65 0.63
N ASN A 326 -2.95 17.53 -0.56
CA ASN A 326 -1.57 17.87 -0.80
C ASN A 326 -1.39 18.60 -2.14
N ILE A 327 -0.36 19.40 -2.19
CA ILE A 327 0.19 19.99 -3.42
C ILE A 327 1.71 19.94 -3.32
N SER A 328 2.39 19.52 -4.36
CA SER A 328 3.86 19.51 -4.40
C SER A 328 4.40 19.87 -5.78
N LEU A 329 5.49 20.62 -5.77
CA LEU A 329 6.31 20.93 -6.93
C LEU A 329 7.57 20.08 -6.88
N ILE A 330 7.92 19.49 -8.02
CA ILE A 330 9.06 18.60 -8.19
C ILE A 330 9.99 19.23 -9.24
N ILE A 331 11.26 19.33 -8.90
CA ILE A 331 12.30 19.83 -9.82
C ILE A 331 13.38 18.76 -9.84
N GLY A 332 13.89 18.43 -11.02
CA GLY A 332 14.92 17.38 -11.13
C GLY A 332 15.92 17.66 -12.23
N GLN A 333 17.05 16.97 -12.14
CA GLN A 333 18.06 16.87 -13.16
C GLN A 333 18.38 15.40 -13.38
N GLN A 334 18.38 14.98 -14.64
CA GLN A 334 18.79 13.65 -15.03
C GLN A 334 19.97 13.71 -15.97
N GLN A 335 20.97 12.87 -15.72
CA GLN A 335 22.07 12.57 -16.64
C GLN A 335 21.85 11.17 -17.22
N LYS A 336 21.68 11.08 -18.52
CA LYS A 336 21.45 9.83 -19.27
C LYS A 336 21.96 9.99 -20.69
N ASN A 337 22.55 8.96 -21.28
CA ASN A 337 23.06 8.97 -22.67
C ASN A 337 23.98 10.17 -22.96
N SER A 338 24.91 10.48 -22.05
CA SER A 338 25.81 11.65 -22.14
C SER A 338 25.10 13.00 -22.23
N THR A 339 23.79 13.05 -22.04
CA THR A 339 22.98 14.27 -22.02
C THR A 339 22.51 14.58 -20.59
N THR A 340 22.30 15.86 -20.33
CA THR A 340 21.70 16.35 -19.07
C THR A 340 20.39 17.03 -19.40
N ARG A 341 19.32 16.58 -18.79
CA ARG A 341 17.99 17.17 -18.96
C ARG A 341 17.37 17.56 -17.64
N MET A 342 16.58 18.62 -17.65
CA MET A 342 15.86 19.12 -16.47
C MET A 342 14.48 18.51 -16.41
N TYR A 343 13.93 18.38 -15.21
CA TYR A 343 12.59 17.89 -14.98
C TYR A 343 11.79 18.87 -14.13
N ASN A 344 10.52 19.08 -14.49
CA ASN A 344 9.54 19.79 -13.70
C ASN A 344 8.29 18.94 -13.55
N GLY A 345 7.71 18.95 -12.35
CA GLY A 345 6.47 18.23 -12.07
C GLY A 345 5.63 18.89 -11.00
N ILE A 346 4.34 18.61 -11.05
CA ILE A 346 3.37 19.03 -10.03
C ILE A 346 2.46 17.85 -9.70
N ASN A 347 2.15 17.71 -8.41
CA ASN A 347 1.17 16.75 -7.90
C ASN A 347 0.17 17.50 -7.02
N ILE A 348 -1.11 17.24 -7.23
CA ILE A 348 -2.22 17.79 -6.44
C ILE A 348 -3.13 16.63 -6.09
N SER A 349 -3.55 16.54 -4.81
CA SER A 349 -4.60 15.60 -4.43
C SER A 349 -5.50 16.19 -3.34
N TYR A 350 -6.74 15.72 -3.36
CA TYR A 350 -7.76 16.10 -2.39
C TYR A 350 -8.66 14.92 -2.07
N GLY A 351 -9.03 14.75 -0.80
CA GLY A 351 -9.97 13.72 -0.38
C GLY A 351 -10.74 14.08 0.87
N ARG A 352 -12.02 13.71 0.89
CA ARG A 352 -12.92 14.05 2.00
C ARG A 352 -14.03 13.01 2.17
N LYS A 353 -14.50 12.89 3.41
CA LYS A 353 -15.75 12.19 3.72
C LYS A 353 -16.93 13.15 3.55
N PHE A 354 -17.91 12.73 2.76
CA PHE A 354 -19.18 13.43 2.50
C PHE A 354 -20.34 12.61 3.08
N LEU A 355 -21.55 13.17 3.05
CA LEU A 355 -22.76 12.44 3.45
C LEU A 355 -23.05 11.24 2.52
N PHE A 356 -22.73 11.37 1.23
CA PHE A 356 -22.91 10.32 0.23
C PHE A 356 -21.74 9.32 0.15
N GLY A 357 -20.74 9.43 1.01
CA GLY A 357 -19.58 8.51 1.04
C GLY A 357 -18.25 9.24 1.14
N TYR A 358 -17.19 8.54 0.74
CA TYR A 358 -15.84 9.09 0.64
C TYR A 358 -15.48 9.33 -0.82
N ALA A 359 -14.86 10.45 -1.09
CA ALA A 359 -14.34 10.77 -2.42
C ALA A 359 -12.93 11.35 -2.30
N SER A 360 -12.04 10.92 -3.19
CA SER A 360 -10.69 11.49 -3.34
C SER A 360 -10.29 11.51 -4.81
N GLY A 361 -9.45 12.47 -5.18
CA GLY A 361 -8.90 12.59 -6.52
C GLY A 361 -7.49 13.14 -6.50
N PHE A 362 -6.76 12.91 -7.58
CA PHE A 362 -5.42 13.44 -7.80
C PHE A 362 -5.22 13.83 -9.25
N ALA A 363 -4.31 14.77 -9.47
CA ALA A 363 -3.78 15.14 -10.77
C ALA A 363 -2.28 15.35 -10.66
N GLU A 364 -1.54 14.74 -11.56
CA GLU A 364 -0.09 14.76 -11.63
C GLU A 364 0.35 15.13 -13.04
N TRP A 365 1.32 16.00 -13.14
CA TRP A 365 1.94 16.37 -14.41
C TRP A 365 3.45 16.44 -14.24
N GLY A 366 4.19 16.01 -15.25
CA GLY A 366 5.64 16.12 -15.24
C GLY A 366 6.24 15.97 -16.64
N SER A 367 7.35 16.64 -16.88
CA SER A 367 8.05 16.62 -18.17
C SER A 367 9.54 16.83 -17.99
N PHE A 368 10.31 16.17 -18.83
CA PHE A 368 11.72 16.50 -19.03
C PHE A 368 11.87 17.58 -20.10
N TYR A 369 12.95 18.35 -19.96
CA TYR A 369 13.33 19.44 -20.87
C TYR A 369 14.79 19.26 -21.26
N ASN A 370 15.03 19.20 -22.56
CA ASN A 370 16.36 19.12 -23.15
C ASN A 370 16.44 20.14 -24.28
N SER A 371 17.32 21.12 -24.19
CA SER A 371 17.56 22.14 -25.24
C SER A 371 16.27 22.83 -25.69
N GLY A 372 15.32 23.09 -24.79
CA GLY A 372 14.05 23.75 -25.10
C GLY A 372 12.94 22.84 -25.59
N ILE A 373 13.20 21.55 -25.77
CA ILE A 373 12.22 20.54 -26.19
C ILE A 373 11.73 19.76 -24.97
N THR A 374 10.41 19.51 -24.90
CA THR A 374 9.81 18.65 -23.88
C THR A 374 9.98 17.18 -24.28
N GLU A 375 10.40 16.35 -23.33
CA GLU A 375 10.56 14.91 -23.50
C GLU A 375 9.80 14.17 -22.43
N GLN A 376 9.28 12.99 -22.75
CA GLN A 376 8.63 12.07 -21.83
C GLN A 376 7.59 12.74 -20.91
N THR A 377 6.80 13.68 -21.45
CA THR A 377 5.72 14.34 -20.70
C THR A 377 4.69 13.31 -20.24
N THR A 378 4.27 13.43 -18.99
CA THR A 378 3.25 12.59 -18.37
C THR A 378 2.16 13.47 -17.76
N PHE A 379 0.91 13.17 -18.03
CA PHE A 379 -0.23 13.63 -17.25
C PHE A 379 -1.01 12.43 -16.74
N LYS A 380 -1.29 12.41 -15.45
CA LYS A 380 -2.03 11.33 -14.80
C LYS A 380 -3.07 11.92 -13.87
N THR A 381 -4.30 11.41 -13.94
CA THR A 381 -5.36 11.78 -13.01
C THR A 381 -6.19 10.57 -12.64
N GLY A 382 -6.76 10.60 -11.46
CA GLY A 382 -7.62 9.52 -10.99
C GLY A 382 -8.56 9.99 -9.88
N PHE A 383 -9.60 9.18 -9.69
CA PHE A 383 -10.62 9.43 -8.69
C PHE A 383 -10.94 8.13 -7.97
N ASN A 384 -11.16 8.18 -6.67
CA ASN A 384 -11.61 7.06 -5.86
C ASN A 384 -12.86 7.47 -5.09
N TYR A 385 -13.88 6.65 -5.18
CA TYR A 385 -15.12 6.82 -4.43
C TYR A 385 -15.52 5.51 -3.78
N PHE A 386 -16.03 5.59 -2.56
CA PHE A 386 -16.83 4.52 -1.98
C PHE A 386 -18.04 5.06 -1.23
N SER A 387 -19.15 4.34 -1.34
CA SER A 387 -20.45 4.72 -0.75
C SER A 387 -20.44 4.61 0.78
N PRO A 388 -21.41 5.23 1.48
CA PRO A 388 -21.76 4.81 2.84
C PRO A 388 -22.06 3.31 2.87
N LEU A 389 -22.04 2.71 4.07
CA LEU A 389 -22.48 1.34 4.24
C LEU A 389 -23.99 1.25 3.99
N LEU A 390 -24.38 0.55 2.95
CA LEU A 390 -25.76 0.32 2.56
C LEU A 390 -26.27 -0.95 3.23
N PHE A 391 -27.56 -1.00 3.57
CA PHE A 391 -28.18 -2.12 4.26
C PHE A 391 -29.35 -2.69 3.45
N TRP A 392 -29.38 -4.02 3.33
CA TRP A 392 -30.51 -4.77 2.80
C TRP A 392 -30.80 -5.96 3.72
N GLY A 393 -31.79 -5.81 4.60
CA GLY A 393 -32.00 -6.72 5.71
C GLY A 393 -30.76 -6.78 6.63
N LYS A 394 -30.18 -7.97 6.80
CA LYS A 394 -28.95 -8.18 7.57
C LYS A 394 -27.66 -8.04 6.74
N TRP A 395 -27.77 -7.94 5.42
CA TRP A 395 -26.65 -7.79 4.51
C TRP A 395 -26.19 -6.33 4.48
N ARG A 396 -24.90 -6.15 4.26
CA ARG A 396 -24.27 -4.83 4.11
C ARG A 396 -23.57 -4.78 2.77
N PHE A 397 -23.55 -3.58 2.16
CA PHE A 397 -22.96 -3.36 0.84
C PHE A 397 -22.15 -2.07 0.83
N ARG A 398 -21.10 -2.07 0.03
CA ARG A 398 -20.40 -0.86 -0.40
C ARG A 398 -20.19 -0.89 -1.91
N GLN A 399 -20.28 0.29 -2.49
CA GLN A 399 -19.98 0.53 -3.90
C GLN A 399 -18.64 1.24 -3.97
N PHE A 400 -17.77 0.80 -4.89
CA PHE A 400 -16.48 1.42 -5.15
C PHE A 400 -16.40 1.80 -6.63
N VAL A 401 -15.86 3.00 -6.92
CA VAL A 401 -15.65 3.50 -8.28
C VAL A 401 -14.24 4.09 -8.36
N LYS A 402 -13.45 3.64 -9.34
CA LYS A 402 -12.06 4.05 -9.52
C LYS A 402 -11.76 4.27 -11.01
N PRO A 403 -12.02 5.44 -11.58
CA PRO A 403 -11.50 5.83 -12.89
C PRO A 403 -10.08 6.37 -12.78
N THR A 404 -9.27 6.07 -13.79
CA THR A 404 -7.91 6.60 -13.98
C THR A 404 -7.68 6.97 -15.44
N TYR A 405 -6.91 8.03 -15.68
CA TYR A 405 -6.49 8.46 -17.00
C TYR A 405 -5.01 8.79 -16.97
N VAL A 406 -4.27 8.31 -17.97
CA VAL A 406 -2.84 8.58 -18.17
C VAL A 406 -2.63 8.99 -19.61
N TRP A 407 -1.87 10.07 -19.80
CA TRP A 407 -1.48 10.58 -21.10
C TRP A 407 0.02 10.86 -21.14
N GLY A 408 0.66 10.40 -22.19
CA GLY A 408 2.05 10.67 -22.50
C GLY A 408 2.21 11.45 -23.80
N ASN A 409 3.21 12.33 -23.83
CA ASN A 409 3.60 13.04 -25.03
C ASN A 409 5.12 13.03 -25.16
N ASN A 410 5.62 12.97 -26.41
CA ASN A 410 7.05 12.87 -26.71
C ASN A 410 7.72 11.74 -25.91
N ARG A 411 7.08 10.56 -25.90
CA ARG A 411 7.57 9.36 -25.20
C ARG A 411 8.69 8.72 -25.98
N ASP A 412 9.57 8.00 -25.27
CA ASP A 412 10.59 7.17 -25.89
C ASP A 412 9.94 5.99 -26.65
N ASP A 413 10.54 5.56 -27.77
CA ASP A 413 10.01 4.42 -28.54
C ASP A 413 10.26 3.06 -27.88
N SER A 414 10.97 3.03 -26.74
CA SER A 414 11.14 1.81 -25.96
C SER A 414 9.79 1.26 -25.49
N PHE A 415 9.61 -0.05 -25.59
CA PHE A 415 8.39 -0.71 -25.07
C PHE A 415 8.17 -0.49 -23.56
N LYS A 416 9.23 -0.21 -22.80
CA LYS A 416 9.16 0.13 -21.38
C LYS A 416 8.61 1.55 -21.12
N ASP A 417 8.63 2.41 -22.12
CA ASP A 417 8.08 3.77 -22.06
C ASP A 417 6.69 3.87 -22.71
N ARG A 418 6.00 2.74 -22.82
CA ARG A 418 4.63 2.62 -23.34
C ARG A 418 3.67 2.16 -22.25
N LEU A 419 2.41 2.59 -22.33
CA LEU A 419 1.34 2.15 -21.46
C LEU A 419 0.81 0.78 -21.88
N SER A 420 0.39 -0.01 -20.90
CA SER A 420 -0.28 -1.30 -21.11
C SER A 420 -1.55 -1.38 -20.24
N LEU A 421 -2.51 -2.20 -20.64
CA LEU A 421 -3.68 -2.55 -19.82
C LEU A 421 -3.37 -3.66 -18.79
N LEU A 422 -2.19 -4.27 -18.84
CA LEU A 422 -1.81 -5.37 -17.94
C LEU A 422 -1.55 -4.94 -16.49
N ASN A 423 -1.31 -3.66 -16.21
CA ASN A 423 -0.97 -3.13 -14.89
C ASN A 423 -2.09 -3.31 -13.86
N ASP A 424 -1.76 -3.17 -12.57
CA ASP A 424 -2.64 -3.41 -11.41
C ASP A 424 -3.99 -2.68 -11.47
N ASP A 425 -4.03 -1.48 -12.08
CA ASP A 425 -5.25 -0.70 -12.30
C ASP A 425 -5.98 -1.05 -13.60
N GLY A 426 -5.55 -2.07 -14.33
CA GLY A 426 -6.02 -2.42 -15.66
C GLY A 426 -6.77 -3.75 -15.74
N LEU A 427 -6.55 -4.45 -16.83
CA LEU A 427 -7.16 -5.72 -17.20
C LEU A 427 -6.11 -6.85 -17.13
N PRO A 428 -5.87 -7.46 -15.97
CA PRO A 428 -4.90 -8.53 -15.83
C PRO A 428 -5.16 -9.67 -16.83
N GLY A 429 -4.11 -10.10 -17.52
CA GLY A 429 -4.21 -11.18 -18.52
C GLY A 429 -4.21 -10.72 -19.96
N PHE A 430 -4.10 -9.43 -20.20
CA PHE A 430 -3.88 -8.89 -21.54
C PHE A 430 -2.40 -9.00 -21.96
N ASP A 431 -2.18 -9.16 -23.26
CA ASP A 431 -0.84 -9.22 -23.82
C ASP A 431 -0.15 -7.85 -23.80
N ASN A 432 1.14 -7.81 -23.44
CA ASN A 432 1.95 -6.58 -23.40
C ASN A 432 2.21 -5.96 -24.79
N ARG A 433 1.99 -6.71 -25.88
CA ARG A 433 2.05 -6.15 -27.25
C ARG A 433 0.99 -5.09 -27.48
N LEU A 434 -0.14 -5.16 -26.74
CA LEU A 434 -1.12 -4.07 -26.76
C LEU A 434 -0.60 -2.93 -25.89
N SER A 435 -0.05 -1.93 -26.51
CA SER A 435 0.53 -0.75 -25.86
C SER A 435 0.03 0.54 -26.50
N GLY A 436 0.22 1.66 -25.79
CA GLY A 436 -0.18 2.97 -26.28
C GLY A 436 0.48 4.09 -25.49
N VAL A 437 0.22 5.34 -25.88
CA VAL A 437 0.67 6.53 -25.15
C VAL A 437 -0.43 7.19 -24.33
N GLN A 438 -1.66 6.72 -24.49
CA GLN A 438 -2.81 7.16 -23.71
C GLN A 438 -3.58 5.95 -23.19
N LYS A 439 -4.01 6.02 -21.95
CA LYS A 439 -4.79 4.97 -21.29
C LYS A 439 -5.88 5.57 -20.43
N TRP A 440 -7.08 5.01 -20.47
CA TRP A 440 -8.02 5.17 -19.37
C TRP A 440 -8.50 3.81 -18.89
N THR A 441 -8.78 3.74 -17.60
CA THR A 441 -9.43 2.58 -16.97
C THR A 441 -10.52 3.09 -16.04
N ALA A 442 -11.60 2.32 -15.90
CA ALA A 442 -12.65 2.59 -14.93
C ALA A 442 -13.07 1.27 -14.28
N SER A 443 -12.94 1.18 -12.97
CA SER A 443 -13.35 0.02 -12.20
C SER A 443 -14.55 0.37 -11.32
N PHE A 444 -15.57 -0.47 -11.36
CA PHE A 444 -16.74 -0.44 -10.49
C PHE A 444 -16.79 -1.75 -9.73
N GLN A 445 -16.97 -1.69 -8.40
CA GLN A 445 -17.12 -2.90 -7.58
C GLN A 445 -18.25 -2.74 -6.58
N THR A 446 -19.13 -3.73 -6.55
CA THR A 446 -20.10 -3.93 -5.47
C THR A 446 -19.55 -4.98 -4.53
N GLN A 447 -19.22 -4.58 -3.30
CA GLN A 447 -18.78 -5.47 -2.24
C GLN A 447 -19.92 -5.72 -1.27
N SER A 448 -20.24 -6.98 -1.00
CA SER A 448 -21.22 -7.36 0.02
C SER A 448 -20.55 -7.96 1.25
N TYR A 449 -21.22 -7.90 2.39
CA TYR A 449 -20.78 -8.46 3.66
C TYR A 449 -21.93 -9.27 4.25
N ILE A 450 -21.79 -10.60 4.21
CA ILE A 450 -22.81 -11.54 4.67
C ILE A 450 -22.84 -11.57 6.20
N PRO A 451 -23.99 -11.55 6.84
CA PRO A 451 -24.10 -11.71 8.30
C PRO A 451 -23.68 -13.12 8.73
N GLY A 452 -23.04 -13.22 9.89
CA GLY A 452 -22.58 -14.50 10.45
C GLY A 452 -21.15 -14.86 10.08
N SER A 453 -20.65 -15.93 10.64
CA SER A 453 -19.34 -16.52 10.35
C SER A 453 -19.39 -18.03 10.53
N TRP A 454 -18.60 -18.74 9.75
CA TRP A 454 -18.43 -20.19 9.84
C TRP A 454 -16.98 -20.47 10.30
N TYR A 455 -16.80 -20.94 11.53
CA TYR A 455 -15.48 -21.09 12.16
C TYR A 455 -14.57 -19.85 12.06
N GLY A 456 -15.16 -18.65 12.20
CA GLY A 456 -14.44 -17.38 12.03
C GLY A 456 -14.26 -16.93 10.59
N PHE A 457 -14.54 -17.77 9.62
CA PHE A 457 -14.54 -17.39 8.19
C PHE A 457 -15.79 -16.59 7.85
N ARG A 458 -15.57 -15.48 7.17
CA ARG A 458 -16.60 -14.59 6.65
C ARG A 458 -16.48 -14.49 5.16
N PHE A 459 -17.59 -14.61 4.50
CA PHE A 459 -17.68 -14.56 3.05
C PHE A 459 -18.26 -13.21 2.64
N SER A 460 -17.61 -12.58 1.71
CA SER A 460 -17.99 -11.28 1.19
C SER A 460 -18.05 -11.35 -0.32
N PRO A 461 -19.18 -11.79 -0.90
CA PRO A 461 -19.37 -11.81 -2.35
C PRO A 461 -19.21 -10.42 -2.95
N TYR A 462 -18.65 -10.36 -4.14
CA TYR A 462 -18.52 -9.13 -4.89
C TYR A 462 -18.78 -9.35 -6.37
N PHE A 463 -19.15 -8.25 -7.01
CA PHE A 463 -19.15 -8.08 -8.46
C PHE A 463 -18.19 -6.94 -8.80
N ASN A 464 -17.33 -7.17 -9.80
CA ASN A 464 -16.43 -6.15 -10.32
C ASN A 464 -16.60 -6.05 -11.84
N MET A 465 -16.67 -4.83 -12.34
CA MET A 465 -16.60 -4.48 -13.74
C MET A 465 -15.42 -3.54 -13.95
N THR A 466 -14.51 -3.87 -14.85
CA THR A 466 -13.41 -2.99 -15.24
C THR A 466 -13.46 -2.76 -16.75
N LEU A 467 -13.42 -1.49 -17.14
CA LEU A 467 -13.32 -1.04 -18.52
C LEU A 467 -11.97 -0.39 -18.74
N GLY A 468 -11.40 -0.50 -19.92
CA GLY A 468 -10.14 0.15 -20.26
C GLY A 468 -9.94 0.27 -21.77
N SER A 469 -9.18 1.30 -22.16
CA SER A 469 -8.79 1.54 -23.55
C SER A 469 -7.39 2.11 -23.61
N LEU A 470 -6.70 1.83 -24.72
CA LEU A 470 -5.36 2.33 -25.07
C LEU A 470 -5.41 2.99 -26.45
N ALA A 471 -4.60 4.01 -26.63
CA ALA A 471 -4.41 4.67 -27.92
C ALA A 471 -2.98 5.18 -28.10
N ASP A 472 -2.51 5.17 -29.35
CA ASP A 472 -1.24 5.76 -29.76
C ASP A 472 -1.36 7.22 -30.18
N THR A 473 -2.58 7.66 -30.51
CA THR A 473 -2.88 9.00 -31.02
C THR A 473 -3.91 9.72 -30.14
N LYS A 474 -4.30 10.92 -30.55
CA LYS A 474 -5.31 11.75 -29.86
C LYS A 474 -6.74 11.13 -29.82
N ALA A 475 -6.96 10.01 -30.49
CA ALA A 475 -8.28 9.39 -30.66
C ALA A 475 -8.63 8.35 -29.57
N LEU A 476 -8.22 8.55 -28.30
CA LEU A 476 -8.45 7.59 -27.22
C LEU A 476 -9.93 7.19 -27.05
N PHE A 477 -10.84 8.14 -27.11
CA PHE A 477 -12.28 7.87 -26.91
C PHE A 477 -12.95 7.17 -28.11
N SER A 478 -12.30 7.12 -29.27
CA SER A 478 -12.72 6.31 -30.43
C SER A 478 -12.00 4.98 -30.51
N SER A 479 -11.04 4.71 -29.63
CA SER A 479 -10.29 3.46 -29.58
C SER A 479 -11.13 2.34 -28.97
N LYS A 480 -10.77 1.09 -29.29
CA LYS A 480 -11.45 -0.11 -28.81
C LYS A 480 -11.46 -0.13 -27.27
N VAL A 481 -12.66 -0.31 -26.70
CA VAL A 481 -12.85 -0.48 -25.27
C VAL A 481 -12.82 -1.97 -24.94
N TYR A 482 -11.98 -2.34 -24.02
CA TYR A 482 -11.91 -3.68 -23.45
C TYR A 482 -12.61 -3.72 -22.10
N SER A 483 -13.23 -4.84 -21.79
CA SER A 483 -13.98 -5.01 -20.54
C SER A 483 -13.66 -6.34 -19.86
N LYS A 484 -13.74 -6.31 -18.53
CA LYS A 484 -13.67 -7.48 -17.67
C LYS A 484 -14.85 -7.44 -16.70
N PHE A 485 -15.57 -8.54 -16.60
CA PHE A 485 -16.61 -8.77 -15.61
C PHE A 485 -16.15 -9.88 -14.68
N SER A 486 -16.18 -9.63 -13.39
CA SER A 486 -15.75 -10.62 -12.39
C SER A 486 -16.80 -10.78 -11.31
N ILE A 487 -17.08 -12.03 -10.96
CA ILE A 487 -17.81 -12.39 -9.75
C ILE A 487 -16.86 -13.16 -8.84
N GLY A 488 -17.00 -12.98 -7.54
CA GLY A 488 -16.14 -13.67 -6.61
C GLY A 488 -16.53 -13.46 -5.16
N ALA A 489 -15.70 -13.96 -4.28
CA ALA A 489 -15.85 -13.76 -2.85
C ALA A 489 -14.50 -13.38 -2.22
N LEU A 490 -14.54 -12.37 -1.36
CA LEU A 490 -13.48 -12.11 -0.40
C LEU A 490 -13.75 -12.96 0.83
N ILE A 491 -12.80 -13.79 1.18
CA ILE A 491 -12.86 -14.66 2.35
C ILE A 491 -11.93 -14.07 3.40
N ASN A 492 -12.50 -13.60 4.49
CA ASN A 492 -11.78 -13.11 5.65
C ASN A 492 -11.92 -14.10 6.79
N ASN A 493 -10.92 -14.17 7.64
CA ASN A 493 -11.04 -14.87 8.91
C ASN A 493 -10.88 -13.88 10.07
N ASP A 494 -11.76 -13.97 11.05
CA ASP A 494 -11.79 -13.06 12.21
C ASP A 494 -10.51 -13.11 13.05
N PHE A 495 -9.70 -14.15 12.92
CA PHE A 495 -8.55 -14.44 13.77
C PHE A 495 -7.21 -14.38 13.03
N LEU A 496 -7.21 -14.57 11.72
CA LEU A 496 -6.02 -14.66 10.90
C LEU A 496 -5.68 -13.31 10.23
N VAL A 497 -4.40 -13.00 10.12
CA VAL A 497 -3.91 -11.77 9.44
C VAL A 497 -3.89 -11.98 7.93
N PHE A 498 -4.84 -12.66 7.38
CA PHE A 498 -4.90 -12.61 5.92
C PHE A 498 -5.36 -11.22 5.48
N ASN A 499 -4.72 -10.67 4.49
CA ASN A 499 -5.49 -9.88 3.54
C ASN A 499 -6.59 -10.80 3.02
N SER A 500 -7.76 -10.26 2.76
CA SER A 500 -8.88 -11.06 2.26
C SER A 500 -8.40 -12.01 1.16
N PHE A 501 -8.57 -13.30 1.36
CA PHE A 501 -8.35 -14.26 0.29
C PHE A 501 -9.45 -14.09 -0.74
N GLN A 502 -9.09 -13.85 -1.99
CA GLN A 502 -10.03 -13.61 -3.06
C GLN A 502 -10.11 -14.83 -3.96
N ILE A 503 -11.32 -15.32 -4.17
CA ILE A 503 -11.63 -16.26 -5.24
C ILE A 503 -12.48 -15.52 -6.25
N SER A 504 -12.08 -15.52 -7.52
CA SER A 504 -12.81 -14.83 -8.58
C SER A 504 -12.87 -15.63 -9.87
N PHE A 505 -14.00 -15.51 -10.52
CA PHE A 505 -14.21 -15.90 -11.91
C PHE A 505 -14.37 -14.65 -12.74
N SER A 506 -13.56 -14.51 -13.79
CA SER A 506 -13.54 -13.33 -14.65
C SER A 506 -13.84 -13.71 -16.10
N TYR A 507 -14.71 -12.95 -16.73
CA TYR A 507 -15.08 -13.05 -18.14
C TYR A 507 -14.61 -11.81 -18.89
N TYR A 508 -13.96 -12.03 -20.02
CA TYR A 508 -13.46 -10.99 -20.91
C TYR A 508 -14.19 -11.12 -22.26
N PRO A 509 -15.18 -10.27 -22.57
CA PRO A 509 -15.95 -10.34 -23.83
C PRO A 509 -15.09 -10.14 -25.07
N THR A 510 -13.98 -9.43 -24.93
CA THR A 510 -13.05 -9.13 -26.01
C THR A 510 -11.65 -9.14 -25.47
N ILE A 511 -10.78 -9.91 -26.09
CA ILE A 511 -9.33 -9.95 -25.80
C ILE A 511 -8.55 -9.40 -26.99
N PRO A 512 -7.37 -8.79 -26.78
CA PRO A 512 -6.50 -8.39 -27.87
C PRO A 512 -5.80 -9.62 -28.44
N PHE A 513 -5.57 -9.60 -29.75
CA PHE A 513 -4.94 -10.69 -30.51
C PHE A 513 -5.71 -12.03 -30.38
N ASP A 514 -5.14 -13.11 -30.82
CA ASP A 514 -5.76 -14.44 -30.79
C ASP A 514 -5.54 -15.17 -29.45
N GLY A 515 -5.70 -14.48 -28.35
CA GLY A 515 -5.61 -15.10 -27.02
C GLY A 515 -6.77 -16.06 -26.75
N ASP A 516 -6.47 -17.29 -26.32
CA ASP A 516 -7.44 -18.37 -26.13
C ASP A 516 -8.29 -18.25 -24.88
N ASP A 517 -7.95 -17.39 -23.91
CA ASP A 517 -8.59 -17.37 -22.59
C ASP A 517 -9.58 -16.22 -22.46
N ILE A 518 -10.84 -16.51 -22.70
CA ILE A 518 -11.98 -15.62 -22.44
C ILE A 518 -12.39 -15.66 -20.97
N THR A 519 -12.07 -16.73 -20.25
CA THR A 519 -12.40 -16.91 -18.84
C THR A 519 -11.17 -17.24 -18.01
N ARG A 520 -11.10 -16.67 -16.80
CA ARG A 520 -10.01 -16.93 -15.86
C ARG A 520 -10.56 -17.19 -14.46
N PHE A 521 -10.00 -18.22 -13.82
CA PHE A 521 -10.18 -18.47 -12.40
C PHE A 521 -8.92 -17.97 -11.67
N ASN A 522 -9.09 -17.09 -10.70
CA ASN A 522 -8.00 -16.52 -9.94
C ASN A 522 -8.25 -16.69 -8.44
N SER A 523 -7.17 -17.01 -7.71
CA SER A 523 -7.14 -16.98 -6.26
C SER A 523 -5.89 -16.23 -5.81
N PHE A 524 -6.03 -15.01 -5.27
CA PHE A 524 -4.91 -14.19 -4.81
C PHE A 524 -5.34 -13.16 -3.76
N GLU A 525 -4.37 -12.53 -3.12
CA GLU A 525 -4.61 -11.39 -2.25
C GLU A 525 -5.12 -10.19 -3.07
N ASN A 526 -6.21 -9.57 -2.60
CA ASN A 526 -6.78 -8.41 -3.27
C ASN A 526 -6.06 -7.13 -2.85
N ASN A 527 -5.36 -6.50 -3.77
CA ASN A 527 -4.70 -5.21 -3.59
C ASN A 527 -5.38 -4.05 -4.35
N ASN A 528 -6.47 -4.32 -5.05
CA ASN A 528 -7.04 -3.39 -6.04
C ASN A 528 -7.79 -2.17 -5.45
N LEU A 529 -8.03 -2.15 -4.15
CA LEU A 529 -8.81 -1.09 -3.48
C LEU A 529 -7.94 -0.18 -2.59
N SER A 530 -6.71 0.14 -3.01
CA SER A 530 -5.88 1.08 -2.25
C SER A 530 -6.45 2.49 -2.32
N LEU A 531 -6.49 3.18 -1.17
CA LEU A 531 -6.83 4.60 -1.09
C LEU A 531 -5.59 5.45 -1.37
N TYR A 532 -5.82 6.67 -1.86
CA TYR A 532 -4.76 7.65 -2.03
C TYR A 532 -4.25 8.11 -0.66
N ASP A 533 -2.93 8.22 -0.53
CA ASP A 533 -2.27 8.74 0.67
C ASP A 533 -1.93 10.23 0.45
N PHE A 534 -2.41 11.10 1.35
CA PHE A 534 -2.18 12.55 1.26
C PHE A 534 -0.86 12.99 1.90
N GLN A 535 -0.10 12.05 2.45
CA GLN A 535 1.21 12.33 3.01
C GLN A 535 2.27 12.38 1.91
N LEU A 536 2.99 13.48 1.83
CA LEU A 536 4.14 13.58 0.95
C LEU A 536 5.27 12.69 1.45
N SER A 537 5.93 12.03 0.53
CA SER A 537 7.04 11.12 0.80
C SER A 537 8.33 11.57 0.10
N LYS A 538 9.22 10.64 -0.24
CA LYS A 538 10.43 10.97 -1.03
C LYS A 538 10.06 11.51 -2.41
N PRO A 539 10.76 12.52 -2.93
CA PRO A 539 10.57 13.01 -4.28
C PRO A 539 10.91 11.93 -5.33
N ALA A 540 10.08 11.88 -6.34
CA ALA A 540 10.26 11.01 -7.51
C ALA A 540 9.64 11.67 -8.74
N TYR A 541 10.07 11.27 -9.92
CA TYR A 541 9.39 11.63 -11.18
C TYR A 541 7.97 11.08 -11.22
N ILE A 542 7.06 11.80 -11.88
CA ILE A 542 5.68 11.32 -12.08
C ILE A 542 5.73 10.03 -12.90
N ARG A 543 5.13 8.98 -12.36
CA ARG A 543 5.13 7.65 -12.99
C ARG A 543 4.18 7.59 -14.18
N TYR A 544 4.70 7.13 -15.29
CA TYR A 544 3.96 6.86 -16.50
C TYR A 544 3.58 5.36 -16.55
N ASN A 545 2.38 5.02 -15.99
CA ASN A 545 1.91 3.62 -15.91
C ASN A 545 0.38 3.53 -15.78
#